data_2eb2120832df870444d1cc06cd08b902
#
_entry.id   2eb2120832df870444d1cc06cd08b902
#
_cell.length_a   1.000
_cell.length_b   1.000
_cell.length_c   1.000
_cell.angle_alpha   90.00
_cell.angle_beta   90.00
_cell.angle_gamma   90.00
#
_symmetry.space_group_name_H-M   'P 1'
#
loop_
_entity.id
_entity.type
_entity.pdbx_description
1 polymer ?
#
loop_
_entity_poly.entity_id
_entity_poly.type
_entity_poly.pdbx_seq_one_letter_code
_entity_poly.pdbx_strand_id
1 'polypeptide(L)'
;TWGSQSNVIGRYKDRIKRGKPVPDYAKDITKISQRDGINEETVFGEKGWAKNWGDIRKDCYFILDDGWDVGYYERPAVNISVFGSHILNETRFPSVKGMSPQERLKWLNDKLVANGWLGGALWISAQKFGENYGRNKISAENQIEFWKERIAWSKYANIRYWKVDWGIHCLDVGFRKMLTKLAAKEFPELIIENAYPALPANFINNIQFKDGKYFGDGKFANTPRKELDKLDEILEFSTLFRTYDTYGNSVTLD
;
A
#
# COMPACT_ATOMS: atom_id res chain seq x y z
N THR A 1 8.16 -3.35 -1.66
CA THR A 1 7.52 -2.75 -2.85
C THR A 1 6.71 -3.78 -3.62
N TRP A 2 5.80 -3.33 -4.48
CA TRP A 2 5.07 -4.18 -5.42
C TRP A 2 6.00 -5.03 -6.31
N GLY A 3 7.12 -4.45 -6.74
CA GLY A 3 8.17 -5.15 -7.47
C GLY A 3 8.80 -6.29 -6.68
N SER A 4 9.08 -6.08 -5.39
CA SER A 4 9.62 -7.13 -4.51
C SER A 4 8.63 -8.30 -4.35
N GLN A 5 7.33 -8.01 -4.21
CA GLN A 5 6.27 -9.02 -4.16
C GLN A 5 6.20 -9.84 -5.46
N SER A 6 6.25 -9.15 -6.62
CA SER A 6 6.29 -9.81 -7.93
C SER A 6 7.48 -10.75 -8.08
N ASN A 7 8.65 -10.37 -7.58
CA ASN A 7 9.84 -11.20 -7.60
C ASN A 7 9.70 -12.48 -6.75
N VAL A 8 9.04 -12.42 -5.59
CA VAL A 8 8.74 -13.61 -4.77
C VAL A 8 7.87 -14.58 -5.54
N ILE A 9 6.80 -14.10 -6.13
CA ILE A 9 5.87 -14.92 -6.92
C ILE A 9 6.55 -15.49 -8.16
N GLY A 10 7.38 -14.70 -8.84
CA GLY A 10 8.18 -15.16 -9.98
C GLY A 10 9.09 -16.33 -9.61
N ARG A 11 9.79 -16.24 -8.46
CA ARG A 11 10.61 -17.34 -7.92
C ARG A 11 9.81 -18.59 -7.62
N TYR A 12 8.60 -18.48 -7.06
CA TYR A 12 7.76 -19.66 -6.82
C TYR A 12 7.32 -20.31 -8.12
N LYS A 13 6.95 -19.52 -9.13
CA LYS A 13 6.63 -20.02 -10.48
C LYS A 13 7.78 -20.82 -11.10
N ASP A 14 9.00 -20.30 -10.99
CA ASP A 14 10.19 -21.00 -11.48
C ASP A 14 10.48 -22.30 -10.69
N ARG A 15 10.37 -22.26 -9.35
CA ARG A 15 10.53 -23.44 -8.50
C ARG A 15 9.54 -24.55 -8.85
N ILE A 16 8.27 -24.23 -9.04
CA ILE A 16 7.24 -25.19 -9.46
C ILE A 16 7.61 -25.84 -10.79
N LYS A 17 8.03 -25.04 -11.79
CA LYS A 17 8.47 -25.56 -13.09
C LYS A 17 9.63 -26.53 -12.98
N ARG A 18 10.50 -26.36 -11.99
CA ARG A 18 11.67 -27.21 -11.73
C ARG A 18 11.42 -28.34 -10.73
N GLY A 19 10.16 -28.58 -10.34
CA GLY A 19 9.79 -29.60 -9.34
C GLY A 19 10.36 -29.34 -7.94
N LYS A 20 10.70 -28.11 -7.60
CA LYS A 20 11.25 -27.73 -6.30
C LYS A 20 10.13 -27.33 -5.32
N PRO A 21 10.30 -27.58 -4.01
CA PRO A 21 9.28 -27.27 -3.02
C PRO A 21 9.01 -25.77 -2.94
N VAL A 22 7.73 -25.43 -2.74
CA VAL A 22 7.24 -24.09 -2.46
C VAL A 22 6.32 -24.13 -1.24
N PRO A 23 6.05 -23.00 -0.57
CA PRO A 23 5.06 -22.95 0.52
C PRO A 23 3.67 -23.42 0.07
N ASP A 24 2.88 -23.94 1.00
CA ASP A 24 1.56 -24.54 0.70
C ASP A 24 0.63 -23.59 -0.06
N TYR A 25 0.58 -22.31 0.35
CA TYR A 25 -0.22 -21.31 -0.34
C TYR A 25 0.23 -21.03 -1.79
N ALA A 26 1.46 -21.37 -2.15
CA ALA A 26 2.01 -21.13 -3.48
C ALA A 26 1.94 -22.35 -4.42
N LYS A 27 1.43 -23.50 -3.92
CA LYS A 27 1.37 -24.75 -4.73
C LYS A 27 0.46 -24.61 -5.96
N ASP A 28 -0.65 -23.88 -5.84
CA ASP A 28 -1.54 -23.59 -6.98
C ASP A 28 -1.18 -22.26 -7.62
N ILE A 29 -0.33 -22.34 -8.66
CA ILE A 29 0.17 -21.17 -9.39
C ILE A 29 -0.93 -20.32 -10.03
N THR A 30 -2.11 -20.90 -10.27
CA THR A 30 -3.23 -20.19 -10.91
C THR A 30 -3.95 -19.26 -9.94
N LYS A 31 -3.79 -19.49 -8.65
CA LYS A 31 -4.46 -18.74 -7.58
C LYS A 31 -3.59 -17.65 -6.97
N ILE A 32 -2.25 -17.79 -6.99
CA ILE A 32 -1.35 -16.82 -6.35
C ILE A 32 -1.27 -15.50 -7.09
N SER A 33 -1.18 -14.42 -6.35
CA SER A 33 -0.98 -13.04 -6.83
C SER A 33 0.23 -12.40 -6.16
N GLN A 34 0.62 -11.21 -6.62
CA GLN A 34 1.70 -10.44 -5.98
C GLN A 34 1.45 -10.22 -4.49
N ARG A 35 0.19 -10.00 -4.08
CA ARG A 35 -0.19 -9.83 -2.67
C ARG A 35 0.24 -10.97 -1.78
N ASP A 36 0.23 -12.20 -2.30
CA ASP A 36 0.62 -13.39 -1.56
C ASP A 36 2.12 -13.42 -1.24
N GLY A 37 2.90 -12.55 -1.88
CA GLY A 37 4.30 -12.33 -1.57
C GLY A 37 4.56 -11.64 -0.23
N ILE A 38 3.59 -10.94 0.35
CA ILE A 38 3.73 -10.37 1.71
C ILE A 38 3.28 -11.39 2.73
N ASN A 39 4.20 -11.91 3.51
CA ASN A 39 3.96 -12.83 4.61
C ASN A 39 5.15 -12.83 5.57
N GLU A 40 4.99 -13.47 6.73
CA GLU A 40 5.97 -13.45 7.81
C GLU A 40 7.34 -13.99 7.37
N GLU A 41 7.36 -15.09 6.62
CA GLU A 41 8.61 -15.68 6.13
C GLU A 41 9.34 -14.75 5.16
N THR A 42 8.61 -14.15 4.23
CA THR A 42 9.20 -13.22 3.25
C THR A 42 9.72 -11.94 3.91
N VAL A 43 9.05 -11.47 4.96
CA VAL A 43 9.45 -10.23 5.66
C VAL A 43 10.53 -10.52 6.69
N PHE A 44 10.36 -11.53 7.54
CA PHE A 44 11.19 -11.77 8.73
C PHE A 44 12.00 -13.07 8.71
N GLY A 45 11.79 -13.97 7.75
CA GLY A 45 12.51 -15.23 7.64
C GLY A 45 14.03 -15.07 7.58
N GLU A 46 14.77 -16.15 7.45
CA GLU A 46 16.24 -16.14 7.44
C GLU A 46 16.82 -15.16 6.41
N LYS A 47 16.22 -15.12 5.21
CA LYS A 47 16.56 -14.21 4.09
C LYS A 47 15.47 -13.15 3.87
N GLY A 48 14.78 -12.77 4.96
CA GLY A 48 13.64 -11.86 4.90
C GLY A 48 14.04 -10.43 4.53
N TRP A 49 13.10 -9.70 3.95
CA TRP A 49 13.33 -8.32 3.49
C TRP A 49 13.75 -7.37 4.61
N ALA A 50 13.27 -7.58 5.85
CA ALA A 50 13.62 -6.75 6.98
C ALA A 50 15.12 -6.79 7.34
N LYS A 51 15.86 -7.78 6.83
CA LYS A 51 17.32 -7.92 7.03
C LYS A 51 18.17 -7.24 5.96
N ASN A 52 17.54 -6.74 4.90
CA ASN A 52 18.23 -6.03 3.82
C ASN A 52 18.57 -4.58 4.21
N TRP A 53 19.33 -3.89 3.35
CA TRP A 53 19.60 -2.44 3.41
C TRP A 53 20.58 -1.97 4.48
N GLY A 54 21.19 -2.87 5.28
CA GLY A 54 22.30 -2.55 6.17
C GLY A 54 22.05 -1.32 7.06
N ASP A 55 22.97 -0.38 7.06
CA ASP A 55 22.97 0.75 8.00
C ASP A 55 21.93 1.83 7.71
N ILE A 56 21.35 1.87 6.49
CA ILE A 56 20.34 2.88 6.15
C ILE A 56 18.98 2.61 6.79
N ARG A 57 18.74 1.40 7.31
CA ARG A 57 17.46 1.02 7.94
C ARG A 57 17.03 1.96 9.05
N LYS A 58 17.98 2.46 9.85
CA LYS A 58 17.73 3.36 10.97
C LYS A 58 17.11 4.71 10.55
N ASP A 59 17.27 5.06 9.27
CA ASP A 59 16.79 6.33 8.70
C ASP A 59 15.57 6.13 7.79
N CYS A 60 15.07 4.88 7.67
CA CYS A 60 14.00 4.52 6.76
C CYS A 60 12.85 3.78 7.45
N TYR A 61 11.62 4.05 7.01
CA TYR A 61 10.46 3.21 7.33
C TYR A 61 10.41 1.98 6.42
N PHE A 62 9.97 0.86 6.98
CA PHE A 62 9.68 -0.35 6.23
C PHE A 62 8.19 -0.39 5.88
N ILE A 63 7.84 -0.18 4.61
CA ILE A 63 6.44 -0.20 4.17
C ILE A 63 6.00 -1.62 3.80
N LEU A 64 4.96 -2.12 4.46
CA LEU A 64 4.18 -3.23 3.95
C LEU A 64 3.20 -2.70 2.92
N ASP A 65 3.42 -3.06 1.65
CA ASP A 65 2.60 -2.63 0.51
C ASP A 65 1.29 -3.45 0.43
N ASP A 66 0.46 -3.21 -0.57
CA ASP A 66 -0.83 -3.86 -0.79
C ASP A 66 -0.79 -5.38 -0.57
N GLY A 67 -1.69 -5.89 0.26
CA GLY A 67 -1.86 -7.32 0.56
C GLY A 67 -1.57 -7.75 1.99
N TRP A 68 -1.08 -6.87 2.86
CA TRP A 68 -0.74 -7.23 4.25
C TRP A 68 -1.97 -7.49 5.13
N ASP A 69 -3.12 -6.90 4.79
CA ASP A 69 -4.38 -6.97 5.55
C ASP A 69 -5.44 -7.91 4.95
N VAL A 70 -5.10 -8.63 3.87
CA VAL A 70 -6.02 -9.56 3.20
C VAL A 70 -5.53 -11.01 3.29
N GLY A 71 -6.42 -11.97 3.11
CA GLY A 71 -6.09 -13.38 3.08
C GLY A 71 -5.34 -13.80 1.81
N TYR A 72 -4.80 -15.01 1.80
CA TYR A 72 -4.24 -15.59 0.58
C TYR A 72 -5.32 -15.77 -0.49
N TYR A 73 -4.92 -15.61 -1.76
CA TYR A 73 -5.75 -15.77 -2.95
C TYR A 73 -6.85 -14.73 -3.14
N GLU A 74 -6.97 -13.75 -2.26
CA GLU A 74 -7.96 -12.68 -2.44
C GLU A 74 -7.56 -11.74 -3.58
N ARG A 75 -8.52 -11.43 -4.46
CA ARG A 75 -8.31 -10.63 -5.67
C ARG A 75 -9.23 -9.41 -5.69
N PRO A 76 -8.69 -8.18 -5.77
CA PRO A 76 -9.52 -6.97 -5.78
C PRO A 76 -10.48 -6.90 -6.97
N ALA A 77 -10.04 -7.34 -8.14
CA ALA A 77 -10.88 -7.32 -9.35
C ALA A 77 -12.14 -8.17 -9.22
N VAL A 78 -12.15 -9.15 -8.30
CA VAL A 78 -13.28 -10.06 -8.07
C VAL A 78 -14.10 -9.62 -6.86
N ASN A 79 -13.43 -9.15 -5.80
CA ASN A 79 -14.08 -8.76 -4.56
C ASN A 79 -13.34 -7.61 -3.87
N ILE A 80 -13.69 -6.38 -4.23
CA ILE A 80 -13.08 -5.18 -3.67
C ILE A 80 -13.40 -4.99 -2.18
N SER A 81 -14.49 -5.57 -1.68
CA SER A 81 -14.94 -5.43 -0.29
C SER A 81 -14.01 -6.07 0.75
N VAL A 82 -13.10 -6.95 0.33
CA VAL A 82 -12.12 -7.59 1.24
C VAL A 82 -11.00 -6.67 1.68
N PHE A 83 -10.81 -5.53 1.00
CA PHE A 83 -9.77 -4.56 1.32
C PHE A 83 -10.25 -3.52 2.35
N GLY A 84 -9.29 -2.93 3.06
CA GLY A 84 -9.55 -1.87 4.01
C GLY A 84 -9.86 -2.34 5.42
N SER A 85 -9.55 -3.59 5.77
CA SER A 85 -9.64 -4.06 7.16
C SER A 85 -8.60 -3.36 8.05
N HIS A 86 -7.42 -3.12 7.49
CA HIS A 86 -6.24 -2.59 8.15
C HIS A 86 -5.87 -3.41 9.41
N ILE A 87 -6.10 -4.72 9.34
CA ILE A 87 -5.73 -5.69 10.36
C ILE A 87 -4.66 -6.61 9.77
N LEU A 88 -3.49 -6.69 10.39
CA LEU A 88 -2.43 -7.60 9.95
C LEU A 88 -2.97 -9.03 9.91
N ASN A 89 -2.92 -9.64 8.72
CA ASN A 89 -3.60 -10.91 8.46
C ASN A 89 -2.87 -12.09 9.11
N GLU A 90 -3.53 -12.83 10.00
CA GLU A 90 -2.92 -13.91 10.77
C GLU A 90 -2.61 -15.18 9.96
N THR A 91 -3.20 -15.36 8.78
CA THR A 91 -2.82 -16.48 7.92
C THR A 91 -1.50 -16.21 7.21
N ARG A 92 -1.16 -14.94 6.99
CA ARG A 92 0.11 -14.50 6.42
C ARG A 92 1.19 -14.26 7.48
N PHE A 93 0.78 -13.89 8.70
CA PHE A 93 1.66 -13.65 9.85
C PHE A 93 1.20 -14.52 11.03
N PRO A 94 1.53 -15.83 11.01
CA PRO A 94 1.03 -16.78 12.02
C PRO A 94 1.38 -16.42 13.46
N SER A 95 2.49 -15.71 13.68
CA SER A 95 2.92 -15.28 15.02
C SER A 95 1.96 -14.31 15.71
N VAL A 96 1.03 -13.68 14.96
CA VAL A 96 0.05 -12.75 15.53
C VAL A 96 -1.32 -13.39 15.76
N LYS A 97 -1.43 -14.70 15.57
CA LYS A 97 -2.70 -15.43 15.77
C LYS A 97 -3.24 -15.22 17.18
N GLY A 98 -4.50 -14.84 17.27
CA GLY A 98 -5.20 -14.62 18.54
C GLY A 98 -4.94 -13.26 19.19
N MET A 99 -4.05 -12.42 18.66
CA MET A 99 -3.84 -11.05 19.13
C MET A 99 -4.96 -10.13 18.62
N SER A 100 -5.25 -9.08 19.40
CA SER A 100 -6.12 -7.98 18.94
C SER A 100 -5.48 -7.21 17.76
N PRO A 101 -6.26 -6.48 16.95
CA PRO A 101 -5.74 -5.74 15.80
C PRO A 101 -4.57 -4.80 16.14
N GLN A 102 -4.69 -4.05 17.22
CA GLN A 102 -3.63 -3.14 17.65
C GLN A 102 -2.36 -3.85 18.14
N GLU A 103 -2.51 -5.00 18.80
CA GLU A 103 -1.36 -5.83 19.24
C GLU A 103 -0.63 -6.44 18.05
N ARG A 104 -1.35 -6.84 16.99
CA ARG A 104 -0.75 -7.32 15.74
C ARG A 104 0.13 -6.25 15.09
N LEU A 105 -0.36 -5.02 15.02
CA LEU A 105 0.41 -3.90 14.48
C LEU A 105 1.61 -3.56 15.38
N LYS A 106 1.44 -3.64 16.70
CA LYS A 106 2.56 -3.43 17.63
C LYS A 106 3.62 -4.51 17.46
N TRP A 107 3.25 -5.77 17.38
CA TRP A 107 4.18 -6.88 17.11
C TRP A 107 4.97 -6.63 15.82
N LEU A 108 4.28 -6.23 14.73
CA LEU A 108 4.91 -5.91 13.47
C LEU A 108 5.95 -4.81 13.61
N ASN A 109 5.57 -3.69 14.22
CA ASN A 109 6.46 -2.54 14.40
C ASN A 109 7.66 -2.89 15.28
N ASP A 110 7.44 -3.56 16.42
CA ASP A 110 8.51 -3.99 17.32
C ASP A 110 9.52 -4.91 16.60
N LYS A 111 9.04 -5.83 15.77
CA LYS A 111 9.91 -6.70 14.95
C LYS A 111 10.73 -5.91 13.93
N LEU A 112 10.16 -4.91 13.29
CA LEU A 112 10.87 -4.06 12.32
C LEU A 112 11.92 -3.21 13.02
N VAL A 113 11.58 -2.58 14.13
CA VAL A 113 12.54 -1.80 14.95
C VAL A 113 13.67 -2.69 15.48
N ALA A 114 13.36 -3.91 15.95
CA ALA A 114 14.38 -4.87 16.37
C ALA A 114 15.32 -5.32 15.23
N ASN A 115 14.87 -5.21 13.97
CA ASN A 115 15.71 -5.41 12.78
C ASN A 115 16.45 -4.14 12.34
N GLY A 116 16.36 -3.06 13.11
CA GLY A 116 17.11 -1.81 12.91
C GLY A 116 16.38 -0.78 12.01
N TRP A 117 15.12 -0.97 11.68
CA TRP A 117 14.33 0.02 10.94
C TRP A 117 13.87 1.16 11.85
N LEU A 118 13.69 2.36 11.28
CA LEU A 118 13.09 3.50 11.98
C LEU A 118 11.69 3.15 12.51
N GLY A 119 10.96 2.33 11.79
CA GLY A 119 9.65 1.80 12.15
C GLY A 119 8.96 1.14 10.97
N GLY A 120 7.78 0.58 11.24
CA GLY A 120 6.87 0.08 10.23
C GLY A 120 6.04 1.20 9.61
N ALA A 121 5.69 1.01 8.34
CA ALA A 121 4.74 1.83 7.59
C ALA A 121 3.73 0.94 6.88
N LEU A 122 2.54 1.45 6.62
CA LEU A 122 1.45 0.68 6.06
C LEU A 122 0.93 1.30 4.77
N TRP A 123 0.77 0.47 3.75
CA TRP A 123 -0.10 0.76 2.63
C TRP A 123 -1.55 0.73 3.11
N ILE A 124 -2.31 1.78 2.81
CA ILE A 124 -3.69 1.95 3.24
C ILE A 124 -4.59 2.02 2.01
N SER A 125 -5.53 1.08 1.93
CA SER A 125 -6.60 1.17 0.95
C SER A 125 -7.51 2.37 1.27
N ALA A 126 -7.75 3.24 0.30
CA ALA A 126 -8.66 4.37 0.44
C ALA A 126 -10.12 3.92 0.48
N GLN A 127 -10.46 3.04 1.42
CA GLN A 127 -11.81 2.53 1.65
C GLN A 127 -11.95 1.86 3.02
N LYS A 128 -13.16 1.83 3.51
CA LYS A 128 -13.54 1.03 4.68
C LYS A 128 -13.80 -0.42 4.24
N PHE A 129 -13.44 -1.39 5.08
CA PHE A 129 -13.76 -2.80 4.85
C PHE A 129 -15.26 -2.99 4.60
N GLY A 130 -15.59 -3.81 3.61
CA GLY A 130 -16.97 -4.10 3.22
C GLY A 130 -17.59 -3.13 2.22
N GLU A 131 -16.92 -2.03 1.86
CA GLU A 131 -17.40 -1.15 0.80
C GLU A 131 -17.27 -1.77 -0.60
N ASN A 132 -18.22 -1.47 -1.47
CA ASN A 132 -18.22 -1.86 -2.88
C ASN A 132 -18.65 -0.70 -3.78
N TYR A 133 -18.08 -0.63 -4.96
CA TYR A 133 -18.51 0.33 -5.97
C TYR A 133 -20.01 0.17 -6.28
N GLY A 134 -20.76 1.28 -6.21
CA GLY A 134 -22.14 1.36 -6.63
C GLY A 134 -23.17 0.67 -5.73
N ARG A 135 -22.76 -0.01 -4.65
CA ARG A 135 -23.70 -0.70 -3.75
C ARG A 135 -23.73 -0.11 -2.34
N ASN A 136 -22.61 0.02 -1.71
CA ASN A 136 -22.47 0.47 -0.31
C ASN A 136 -21.27 1.38 -0.12
N LYS A 137 -21.03 2.30 -1.07
CA LYS A 137 -20.08 3.39 -0.89
C LYS A 137 -20.60 4.30 0.24
N ILE A 138 -19.77 4.47 1.27
CA ILE A 138 -20.10 5.25 2.46
C ILE A 138 -19.47 6.64 2.32
N SER A 139 -20.17 7.71 2.70
CA SER A 139 -19.59 9.05 2.67
C SER A 139 -18.41 9.19 3.64
N ALA A 140 -17.51 10.12 3.38
CA ALA A 140 -16.33 10.34 4.20
C ALA A 140 -16.70 10.64 5.67
N GLU A 141 -17.73 11.44 5.90
CA GLU A 141 -18.22 11.82 7.24
C GLU A 141 -18.71 10.60 8.03
N ASN A 142 -19.36 9.65 7.37
CA ASN A 142 -19.87 8.43 7.99
C ASN A 142 -18.79 7.37 8.23
N GLN A 143 -17.54 7.68 7.87
CA GLN A 143 -16.39 6.80 8.11
C GLN A 143 -15.47 7.31 9.23
N ILE A 144 -15.71 8.47 9.81
CA ILE A 144 -14.79 9.12 10.77
C ILE A 144 -14.45 8.19 11.93
N GLU A 145 -15.43 7.52 12.54
CA GLU A 145 -15.20 6.64 13.69
C GLU A 145 -14.37 5.40 13.30
N PHE A 146 -14.60 4.86 12.12
CA PHE A 146 -13.77 3.78 11.58
C PHE A 146 -12.29 4.21 11.47
N TRP A 147 -12.04 5.37 10.90
CA TRP A 147 -10.66 5.87 10.70
C TRP A 147 -10.00 6.29 12.01
N LYS A 148 -10.75 6.86 12.97
CA LYS A 148 -10.24 7.12 14.32
C LYS A 148 -9.72 5.84 14.97
N GLU A 149 -10.47 4.77 14.89
CA GLU A 149 -10.06 3.48 15.44
C GLU A 149 -8.75 2.99 14.80
N ARG A 150 -8.62 3.06 13.45
CA ARG A 150 -7.41 2.66 12.73
C ARG A 150 -6.19 3.54 13.09
N ILE A 151 -6.40 4.83 13.24
CA ILE A 151 -5.37 5.77 13.71
C ILE A 151 -4.97 5.43 15.16
N ALA A 152 -5.93 5.14 16.03
CA ALA A 152 -5.66 4.74 17.41
C ALA A 152 -4.82 3.45 17.48
N TRP A 153 -5.08 2.46 16.62
CA TRP A 153 -4.25 1.25 16.53
C TRP A 153 -2.81 1.56 16.10
N SER A 154 -2.65 2.44 15.11
CA SER A 154 -1.31 2.87 14.65
C SER A 154 -0.57 3.64 15.74
N LYS A 155 -1.27 4.51 16.49
CA LYS A 155 -0.71 5.21 17.66
C LYS A 155 -0.25 4.25 18.75
N TYR A 156 -1.09 3.26 19.09
CA TYR A 156 -0.74 2.20 20.06
C TYR A 156 0.49 1.40 19.63
N ALA A 157 0.58 1.09 18.34
CA ALA A 157 1.68 0.34 17.74
C ALA A 157 2.92 1.19 17.43
N ASN A 158 2.86 2.51 17.58
CA ASN A 158 3.89 3.46 17.17
C ASN A 158 4.22 3.37 15.66
N ILE A 159 3.23 3.08 14.82
CA ILE A 159 3.35 3.13 13.36
C ILE A 159 3.03 4.54 12.90
N ARG A 160 4.03 5.24 12.35
CA ARG A 160 3.98 6.69 12.08
C ARG A 160 3.89 7.05 10.60
N TYR A 161 3.61 6.09 9.72
CA TYR A 161 3.54 6.35 8.28
C TYR A 161 2.47 5.51 7.60
N TRP A 162 1.58 6.18 6.88
CA TRP A 162 0.57 5.59 6.02
C TRP A 162 0.73 6.06 4.58
N LYS A 163 0.87 5.11 3.65
CA LYS A 163 0.73 5.33 2.20
C LYS A 163 -0.73 5.10 1.84
N VAL A 164 -1.51 6.16 1.67
CA VAL A 164 -2.92 6.08 1.26
C VAL A 164 -3.01 6.04 -0.26
N ASP A 165 -3.38 4.90 -0.80
CA ASP A 165 -3.28 4.61 -2.23
C ASP A 165 -4.67 4.38 -2.86
N TRP A 166 -4.84 3.31 -3.61
CA TRP A 166 -6.08 3.01 -4.31
C TRP A 166 -7.20 2.50 -3.37
N GLY A 167 -8.41 2.40 -3.93
CA GLY A 167 -9.63 2.01 -3.23
C GLY A 167 -10.81 2.81 -3.78
N ILE A 168 -11.99 2.63 -3.20
CA ILE A 168 -13.22 3.29 -3.67
C ILE A 168 -13.11 4.80 -3.64
N HIS A 169 -12.36 5.35 -2.69
CA HIS A 169 -12.16 6.78 -2.48
C HIS A 169 -10.80 7.29 -2.99
N CYS A 170 -10.09 6.52 -3.80
CA CYS A 170 -8.73 6.89 -4.22
C CYS A 170 -8.66 8.24 -4.97
N LEU A 171 -9.71 8.59 -5.71
CA LEU A 171 -9.86 9.87 -6.43
C LEU A 171 -10.74 10.89 -5.69
N ASP A 172 -11.14 10.60 -4.47
CA ASP A 172 -12.01 11.46 -3.66
C ASP A 172 -11.16 12.40 -2.81
N VAL A 173 -11.04 13.65 -3.26
CA VAL A 173 -10.25 14.70 -2.59
C VAL A 173 -10.81 14.99 -1.19
N GLY A 174 -12.13 15.00 -1.03
CA GLY A 174 -12.79 15.22 0.25
C GLY A 174 -12.44 14.13 1.26
N PHE A 175 -12.43 12.87 0.83
CA PHE A 175 -11.99 11.74 1.65
C PHE A 175 -10.53 11.89 2.09
N ARG A 176 -9.61 12.20 1.16
CA ARG A 176 -8.19 12.38 1.47
C ARG A 176 -7.95 13.54 2.44
N LYS A 177 -8.64 14.65 2.23
CA LYS A 177 -8.60 15.82 3.12
C LYS A 177 -9.13 15.49 4.52
N MET A 178 -10.25 14.78 4.59
CA MET A 178 -10.82 14.30 5.86
C MET A 178 -9.81 13.42 6.60
N LEU A 179 -9.24 12.40 5.93
CA LEU A 179 -8.33 11.45 6.57
C LEU A 179 -7.04 12.13 7.04
N THR A 180 -6.44 13.00 6.21
CA THR A 180 -5.21 13.73 6.56
C THR A 180 -5.43 14.65 7.77
N LYS A 181 -6.55 15.39 7.80
CA LYS A 181 -6.89 16.25 8.95
C LYS A 181 -7.20 15.45 10.21
N LEU A 182 -7.88 14.31 10.05
CA LEU A 182 -8.20 13.43 11.17
C LEU A 182 -6.90 12.86 11.79
N ALA A 183 -5.99 12.38 10.94
CA ALA A 183 -4.69 11.90 11.39
C ALA A 183 -3.90 12.97 12.15
N ALA A 184 -3.80 14.18 11.60
CA ALA A 184 -3.13 15.31 12.26
C ALA A 184 -3.73 15.66 13.62
N LYS A 185 -5.04 15.46 13.81
CA LYS A 185 -5.73 15.71 15.07
C LYS A 185 -5.51 14.59 16.10
N GLU A 186 -5.70 13.33 15.70
CA GLU A 186 -5.74 12.18 16.62
C GLU A 186 -4.33 11.61 16.91
N PHE A 187 -3.41 11.75 15.95
CA PHE A 187 -2.02 11.29 16.05
C PHE A 187 -1.11 12.19 15.20
N PRO A 188 -0.69 13.36 15.70
CA PRO A 188 0.09 14.35 14.93
C PRO A 188 1.39 13.84 14.31
N GLU A 189 1.98 12.78 14.88
CA GLU A 189 3.19 12.15 14.36
C GLU A 189 2.94 11.19 13.18
N LEU A 190 1.68 10.92 12.84
CA LEU A 190 1.32 10.05 11.72
C LEU A 190 1.45 10.81 10.41
N ILE A 191 2.41 10.45 9.61
CA ILE A 191 2.62 10.96 8.26
C ILE A 191 1.61 10.30 7.32
N ILE A 192 0.82 11.09 6.62
CA ILE A 192 -0.05 10.62 5.53
C ILE A 192 0.60 10.96 4.20
N GLU A 193 1.05 9.93 3.48
CA GLU A 193 1.41 10.04 2.07
C GLU A 193 0.15 9.88 1.22
N ASN A 194 -0.25 10.95 0.54
CA ASN A 194 -1.32 10.89 -0.45
C ASN A 194 -0.76 10.41 -1.79
N ALA A 195 -0.78 9.08 -2.01
CA ALA A 195 -0.48 8.48 -3.31
C ALA A 195 -1.72 8.61 -4.21
N TYR A 196 -1.77 9.67 -5.04
CA TYR A 196 -2.94 10.01 -5.82
C TYR A 196 -2.83 9.51 -7.27
N PRO A 197 -3.67 8.53 -7.69
CA PRO A 197 -3.55 7.89 -8.99
C PRO A 197 -4.23 8.66 -10.13
N ALA A 198 -4.46 9.97 -10.00
CA ALA A 198 -5.21 10.75 -10.98
C ALA A 198 -4.42 11.10 -12.24
N LEU A 199 -3.10 10.99 -12.21
CA LEU A 199 -2.35 10.99 -13.45
C LEU A 199 -2.44 9.58 -14.04
N PRO A 200 -3.24 9.36 -15.08
CA PRO A 200 -3.39 8.02 -15.62
C PRO A 200 -2.03 7.48 -16.01
N ALA A 201 -1.79 6.21 -15.74
CA ALA A 201 -0.62 5.50 -16.27
C ALA A 201 -0.45 5.73 -17.77
N ASN A 202 -1.56 5.90 -18.48
CA ASN A 202 -1.62 6.31 -19.89
C ASN A 202 -1.02 7.69 -20.16
N PHE A 203 -0.99 8.56 -19.18
CA PHE A 203 -0.38 9.89 -19.31
C PHE A 203 1.14 9.79 -19.47
N ILE A 204 1.78 8.89 -18.73
CA ILE A 204 3.23 8.68 -18.78
C ILE A 204 3.60 7.72 -19.92
N ASN A 205 2.77 6.70 -20.19
CA ASN A 205 3.01 5.74 -21.27
C ASN A 205 2.97 6.35 -22.68
N ASN A 206 2.31 7.49 -22.83
CA ASN A 206 2.20 8.18 -24.11
C ASN A 206 3.25 9.28 -24.30
N ILE A 207 4.14 9.52 -23.31
CA ILE A 207 5.30 10.37 -23.48
C ILE A 207 6.43 9.55 -24.06
N GLN A 208 6.74 9.77 -25.31
CA GLN A 208 7.96 9.27 -25.94
C GLN A 208 9.00 10.41 -25.97
N PHE A 209 10.19 10.10 -25.49
CA PHE A 209 11.34 10.98 -25.66
C PHE A 209 12.08 10.56 -26.94
N LYS A 210 12.04 11.40 -27.96
CA LYS A 210 12.71 11.16 -29.22
C LYS A 210 13.39 12.46 -29.67
N ASP A 211 14.63 12.34 -30.13
CA ASP A 211 15.42 13.45 -30.69
C ASP A 211 15.51 14.69 -29.76
N GLY A 212 15.66 14.45 -28.45
CA GLY A 212 15.75 15.51 -27.44
C GLY A 212 14.44 16.24 -27.14
N LYS A 213 13.30 15.74 -27.62
CA LYS A 213 11.98 16.32 -27.41
C LYS A 213 11.01 15.30 -26.84
N TYR A 214 10.08 15.75 -26.00
CA TYR A 214 8.96 14.95 -25.54
C TYR A 214 7.84 14.99 -26.58
N PHE A 215 7.45 13.81 -27.06
CA PHE A 215 6.28 13.63 -27.90
C PHE A 215 5.20 12.94 -27.07
N GLY A 216 4.13 13.66 -26.79
CA GLY A 216 2.88 13.09 -26.29
C GLY A 216 1.91 12.94 -27.46
N ASP A 217 0.94 12.06 -27.33
CA ASP A 217 -0.16 11.88 -28.31
C ASP A 217 -1.15 13.08 -28.34
N GLY A 218 -0.76 14.23 -27.85
CA GLY A 218 -1.60 15.43 -27.74
C GLY A 218 -2.61 15.40 -26.59
N LYS A 219 -2.76 14.29 -25.88
CA LYS A 219 -3.70 14.19 -24.75
C LYS A 219 -3.26 14.98 -23.51
N PHE A 220 -2.01 15.39 -23.44
CA PHE A 220 -1.52 16.34 -22.44
C PHE A 220 -2.22 17.69 -22.51
N ALA A 221 -2.43 18.19 -23.72
CA ALA A 221 -3.16 19.44 -23.92
C ALA A 221 -4.64 19.34 -23.51
N ASN A 222 -5.14 18.12 -23.33
CA ASN A 222 -6.53 17.80 -23.02
C ASN A 222 -6.74 17.17 -21.65
N THR A 223 -5.72 17.15 -20.76
CA THR A 223 -5.99 16.84 -19.35
C THR A 223 -7.00 17.86 -18.85
N PRO A 224 -8.23 17.43 -18.47
CA PRO A 224 -9.24 18.38 -18.07
C PRO A 224 -8.69 19.25 -16.94
N ARG A 225 -8.81 20.58 -17.06
CA ARG A 225 -8.43 21.54 -16.00
C ARG A 225 -8.90 21.07 -14.63
N LYS A 226 -10.09 20.49 -14.59
CA LYS A 226 -10.73 19.90 -13.43
C LYS A 226 -9.88 18.82 -12.70
N GLU A 227 -9.04 18.05 -13.41
CA GLU A 227 -8.17 17.05 -12.76
C GLU A 227 -6.91 17.70 -12.19
N LEU A 228 -6.41 18.76 -12.83
CA LEU A 228 -5.29 19.57 -12.31
C LEU A 228 -5.73 20.34 -11.05
N ASP A 229 -6.94 20.91 -11.06
CA ASP A 229 -7.50 21.61 -9.90
C ASP A 229 -7.62 20.69 -8.67
N LYS A 230 -7.93 19.40 -8.87
CA LYS A 230 -7.91 18.41 -7.78
C LYS A 230 -6.52 18.12 -7.24
N LEU A 231 -5.50 18.08 -8.10
CA LEU A 231 -4.12 17.91 -7.67
C LEU A 231 -3.67 19.11 -6.83
N ASP A 232 -3.96 20.33 -7.29
CA ASP A 232 -3.67 21.54 -6.54
C ASP A 232 -4.33 21.51 -5.16
N GLU A 233 -5.61 21.12 -5.09
CA GLU A 233 -6.33 20.99 -3.81
C GLU A 233 -5.69 19.94 -2.88
N ILE A 234 -5.24 18.79 -3.40
CA ILE A 234 -4.57 17.77 -2.58
C ILE A 234 -3.23 18.28 -2.05
N LEU A 235 -2.47 19.00 -2.86
CA LEU A 235 -1.19 19.59 -2.45
C LEU A 235 -1.36 20.59 -1.30
N GLU A 236 -2.47 21.34 -1.24
CA GLU A 236 -2.73 22.32 -0.17
C GLU A 236 -2.77 21.70 1.24
N PHE A 237 -3.22 20.46 1.39
CA PHE A 237 -3.34 19.81 2.70
C PHE A 237 -2.37 18.65 2.93
N SER A 238 -1.65 18.20 1.91
CA SER A 238 -0.75 17.06 2.01
C SER A 238 0.59 17.47 2.60
N THR A 239 1.05 16.77 3.63
CA THR A 239 2.44 16.87 4.10
C THR A 239 3.39 16.08 3.23
N LEU A 240 2.90 14.98 2.66
CA LEU A 240 3.62 14.16 1.70
C LEU A 240 2.66 13.76 0.57
N PHE A 241 3.13 13.96 -0.66
CA PHE A 241 2.36 13.68 -1.85
C PHE A 241 3.20 12.87 -2.83
N ARG A 242 2.58 11.88 -3.45
CA ARG A 242 3.21 11.10 -4.52
C ARG A 242 2.30 11.02 -5.74
N THR A 243 2.85 11.37 -6.89
CA THR A 243 2.28 10.96 -8.18
C THR A 243 2.55 9.47 -8.39
N TYR A 244 1.72 8.83 -9.21
CA TYR A 244 1.85 7.39 -9.46
C TYR A 244 3.23 7.03 -10.03
N ASP A 245 3.64 5.77 -9.83
CA ASP A 245 4.94 5.26 -10.23
C ASP A 245 5.25 5.54 -11.70
N THR A 246 6.46 5.97 -11.99
CA THR A 246 6.93 6.13 -13.36
C THR A 246 7.11 4.76 -14.00
N TYR A 247 6.47 4.55 -15.15
CA TYR A 247 6.70 3.36 -15.96
C TYR A 247 8.01 3.48 -16.72
N GLY A 248 8.76 2.41 -16.76
CA GLY A 248 9.99 2.32 -17.52
C GLY A 248 11.07 1.51 -16.79
N ASN A 249 12.31 1.61 -17.23
CA ASN A 249 13.46 0.91 -16.65
C ASN A 249 13.99 1.57 -15.36
N SER A 250 13.26 2.47 -14.76
CA SER A 250 13.63 3.07 -13.49
C SER A 250 13.31 2.12 -12.34
N VAL A 251 14.25 1.96 -11.43
CA VAL A 251 14.00 1.33 -10.13
C VAL A 251 13.03 2.24 -9.39
N THR A 252 11.79 1.77 -9.21
CA THR A 252 10.88 2.43 -8.27
C THR A 252 11.40 2.16 -6.87
N LEU A 253 11.93 3.18 -6.25
CA LEU A 253 12.21 3.19 -4.82
C LEU A 253 10.91 3.62 -4.13
N ASP A 254 10.06 2.64 -3.81
CA ASP A 254 8.96 2.87 -2.87
C ASP A 254 9.49 2.80 -1.44
#